data_993112e12f96c67118cb953e602c4b17
#
_entry.id   993112e12f96c67118cb953e602c4b17
#
_cell.length_a   1.000
_cell.length_b   1.000
_cell.length_c   1.000
_cell.angle_alpha   90.00
_cell.angle_beta   90.00
_cell.angle_gamma   90.00
#
_symmetry.space_group_name_H-M   'P 1'
#
loop_
_entity.id
_entity.type
_entity.pdbx_description
1 polymer ?
#
loop_
_entity_poly.entity_id
_entity_poly.type
_entity_poly.pdbx_seq_one_letter_code
_entity_poly.pdbx_strand_id
1 'polypeptide(L)' 'EEVCERIVTDIIRHHKNNKNSKESGEYLVRAEQKTIDYLLEHRTNYLSRLEAAVKRSVGVQVEPDFDVDEFDFSLVE' A
#
# COMPACT_ATOMS: atom_id res chain seq x y z
N GLU A 1 -7.03 -7.22 -9.37
CA GLU A 1 -5.70 -7.16 -9.97
C GLU A 1 -4.66 -7.82 -9.12
N GLU A 2 -3.82 -8.57 -9.76
CA GLU A 2 -2.80 -9.31 -9.05
C GLU A 2 -1.81 -8.40 -8.34
N VAL A 3 -1.45 -7.29 -8.98
CA VAL A 3 -0.48 -6.37 -8.39
C VAL A 3 -1.06 -5.74 -7.12
N CYS A 4 -2.34 -5.41 -7.13
CA CYS A 4 -2.95 -4.82 -5.95
C CYS A 4 -2.99 -5.80 -4.79
N GLU A 5 -3.23 -7.08 -5.08
CA GLU A 5 -3.20 -8.10 -4.03
C GLU A 5 -1.78 -8.25 -3.47
N ARG A 6 -0.78 -8.17 -4.32
CA ARG A 6 0.60 -8.25 -3.86
C ARG A 6 0.96 -7.07 -2.97
N ILE A 7 0.48 -5.88 -3.32
CA ILE A 7 0.75 -4.69 -2.51
C ILE A 7 0.16 -4.90 -1.11
N VAL A 8 -1.09 -5.33 -1.03
CA VAL A 8 -1.73 -5.54 0.26
C VAL A 8 -0.99 -6.62 1.06
N THR A 9 -0.66 -7.73 0.42
CA THR A 9 0.03 -8.82 1.08
C THR A 9 1.40 -8.38 1.61
N ASP A 10 2.15 -7.66 0.79
CA ASP A 10 3.50 -7.27 1.17
C ASP A 10 3.49 -6.27 2.32
N ILE A 11 2.57 -5.32 2.31
CA ILE A 11 2.50 -4.35 3.38
C ILE A 11 2.07 -5.00 4.69
N ILE A 12 1.10 -5.89 4.64
CA ILE A 12 0.66 -6.58 5.84
C ILE A 12 1.79 -7.42 6.40
N ARG A 13 2.52 -8.12 5.53
CA ARG A 13 3.66 -8.91 5.98
C ARG A 13 4.74 -8.05 6.61
N HIS A 14 5.02 -6.90 6.00
CA HIS A 14 6.00 -5.97 6.54
C HIS A 14 5.57 -5.48 7.91
N HIS A 15 4.31 -5.15 8.06
CA HIS A 15 3.79 -4.66 9.33
C HIS A 15 3.91 -5.73 10.42
N LYS A 16 3.59 -6.97 10.08
CA LYS A 16 3.71 -8.04 11.06
C LYS A 16 5.16 -8.28 11.49
N ASN A 17 6.07 -8.17 10.54
CA ASN A 17 7.48 -8.40 10.85
C ASN A 17 8.09 -7.25 11.64
N ASN A 18 7.44 -6.09 11.64
CA ASN A 18 7.96 -4.93 12.34
C ASN A 18 7.03 -4.47 13.43
N LYS A 19 6.40 -5.40 14.14
CA LYS A 19 5.43 -5.00 15.13
C LYS A 19 6.03 -4.29 16.32
N ASN A 20 7.31 -4.27 16.46
CA ASN A 20 7.91 -3.51 17.56
C ASN A 20 7.96 -2.02 17.26
N SER A 21 7.77 -1.64 16.03
CA SER A 21 7.85 -0.24 15.77
C SER A 21 6.61 0.41 16.28
N LYS A 22 6.81 1.54 16.90
CA LYS A 22 5.79 2.03 17.50
C LYS A 22 5.24 2.97 16.87
N GLU A 23 4.92 3.27 16.30
CA GLU A 23 4.52 3.94 15.88
C GLU A 23 3.68 4.73 15.35
N SER A 24 3.64 5.71 15.12
CA SER A 24 2.87 6.61 14.43
C SER A 24 3.35 6.67 13.04
N GLY A 25 2.69 7.32 12.16
CA GLY A 25 3.09 7.35 10.76
C GLY A 25 2.06 6.70 9.89
N GLU A 26 2.22 6.80 8.59
CA GLU A 26 1.31 6.18 7.65
C GLU A 26 2.11 5.54 6.55
N TYR A 27 1.52 4.53 5.92
CA TYR A 27 2.18 3.89 4.80
C TYR A 27 1.89 4.69 3.54
N LEU A 28 2.89 4.77 2.68
CA LEU A 28 2.74 5.40 1.37
C LEU A 28 3.06 4.36 0.32
N VAL A 29 2.11 4.10 -0.57
CA VAL A 29 2.28 3.14 -1.64
C VAL A 29 2.56 3.91 -2.92
N ARG A 30 3.60 3.51 -3.64
CA ARG A 30 3.91 4.13 -4.93
C ARG A 30 3.80 3.08 -6.00
N ALA A 31 3.14 3.40 -7.07
CA ALA A 31 2.93 2.47 -8.16
C ALA A 31 2.60 3.24 -9.43
N GLU A 32 2.48 2.51 -10.53
CA GLU A 32 2.19 3.11 -11.80
C GLU A 32 0.74 3.60 -11.82
N GLN A 33 0.43 4.52 -12.72
CA GLN A 33 -0.86 5.21 -12.76
C GLN A 33 -2.04 4.24 -12.79
N LYS A 34 -1.96 3.21 -13.61
CA LYS A 34 -3.09 2.29 -13.72
C LYS A 34 -3.32 1.52 -12.44
N THR A 35 -2.25 1.15 -11.75
CA THR A 35 -2.36 0.46 -10.48
C THR A 35 -2.98 1.37 -9.43
N ILE A 36 -2.55 2.61 -9.38
CA ILE A 36 -3.10 3.54 -8.42
C ILE A 36 -4.58 3.81 -8.71
N ASP A 37 -4.93 3.97 -9.98
CA ASP A 37 -6.33 4.18 -10.35
C ASP A 37 -7.17 3.00 -9.91
N TYR A 38 -6.67 1.78 -10.09
CA TYR A 38 -7.40 0.59 -9.71
C TYR A 38 -7.56 0.51 -8.19
N LEU A 39 -6.52 0.85 -7.44
CA LEU A 39 -6.60 0.86 -5.99
C LEU A 39 -7.64 1.85 -5.50
N LEU A 40 -7.68 3.03 -6.09
CA LEU A 40 -8.64 4.05 -5.67
C LEU A 40 -10.06 3.67 -6.07
N GLU A 41 -10.22 3.05 -7.23
CA GLU A 41 -11.53 2.64 -7.69
C GLU A 41 -12.08 1.52 -6.83
N HIS A 42 -11.22 0.66 -6.32
CA HIS A 42 -11.63 -0.47 -5.50
C HIS A 42 -11.12 -0.31 -4.08
N ARG A 43 -11.17 0.92 -3.56
CA ARG A 43 -10.57 1.21 -2.28
C ARG A 43 -11.15 0.36 -1.15
N THR A 44 -12.43 0.02 -1.20
CA THR A 44 -13.02 -0.82 -0.17
C THR A 44 -12.38 -2.21 -0.17
N ASN A 45 -12.04 -2.73 -1.34
CA ASN A 45 -11.47 -4.06 -1.42
C ASN A 45 -10.00 -4.13 -1.07
N TYR A 46 -9.29 -3.02 -1.22
CA TYR A 46 -7.84 -3.04 -1.01
C TYR A 46 -7.41 -2.09 0.10
N LEU A 47 -7.69 -0.81 -0.04
CA LEU A 47 -7.16 0.16 0.91
C LEU A 47 -7.82 0.06 2.26
N SER A 48 -9.14 -0.16 2.31
CA SER A 48 -9.82 -0.32 3.58
C SER A 48 -9.35 -1.55 4.33
N ARG A 49 -9.16 -2.66 3.62
CA ARG A 49 -8.64 -3.87 4.22
C ARG A 49 -7.24 -3.63 4.78
N LEU A 50 -6.43 -2.94 4.00
CA LEU A 50 -5.07 -2.68 4.39
C LEU A 50 -5.02 -1.79 5.62
N GLU A 51 -5.79 -0.72 5.63
CA GLU A 51 -5.80 0.19 6.77
C GLU A 51 -6.29 -0.51 8.02
N ALA A 52 -7.27 -1.38 7.89
CA ALA A 52 -7.75 -2.13 9.04
C ALA A 52 -6.69 -3.10 9.56
N ALA A 53 -5.93 -3.69 8.66
CA ALA A 53 -4.93 -4.66 9.06
C ALA A 53 -3.74 -4.01 9.75
N VAL A 54 -3.28 -2.87 9.23
CA VAL A 54 -2.10 -2.23 9.78
C VAL A 54 -2.45 -1.14 10.79
N LYS A 55 -3.73 -0.77 10.86
CA LYS A 55 -4.21 0.26 11.79
C LYS A 55 -3.50 1.57 11.61
N ARG A 56 -3.24 1.93 10.37
CA ARG A 56 -2.63 3.19 9.99
C ARG A 56 -3.25 3.64 8.70
N SER A 57 -3.16 4.91 8.42
CA SER A 57 -3.60 5.44 7.13
C SER A 57 -2.66 4.96 6.04
N VAL A 58 -3.21 4.79 4.86
CA VAL A 58 -2.40 4.39 3.71
C VAL A 58 -2.66 5.39 2.59
N GLY A 59 -1.62 6.09 2.18
CA GLY A 59 -1.71 7.00 1.05
C GLY A 59 -1.16 6.35 -0.20
N VAL A 60 -1.43 6.94 -1.34
CA VAL A 60 -0.95 6.41 -2.61
C VAL A 60 -0.32 7.53 -3.41
N GLN A 61 0.62 7.18 -4.26
CA GLN A 61 1.30 8.15 -5.10
C GLN A 61 1.62 7.50 -6.44
N VAL A 62 1.38 8.23 -7.52
CA VAL A 62 1.68 7.74 -8.86
C VAL A 62 3.15 7.95 -9.16
N GLU A 63 3.80 6.90 -9.68
CA GLU A 63 5.17 6.98 -10.14
C GLU A 63 5.19 6.67 -11.63
N PRO A 64 5.28 7.69 -12.47
CA PRO A 64 5.18 7.46 -13.92
C PRO A 64 6.30 6.61 -14.49
N ASP A 65 7.43 6.53 -13.79
CA ASP A 65 8.55 5.76 -14.27
C ASP A 65 8.47 4.28 -13.93
N PHE A 66 7.48 3.88 -13.13
CA PHE A 66 7.35 2.47 -12.77
C PHE A 66 6.64 1.71 -13.86
N ASP A 67 7.00 0.43 -13.99
CA ASP A 67 6.27 -0.47 -14.88
C ASP A 67 4.90 -0.79 -14.30
N VAL A 68 4.04 -1.36 -15.12
CA VAL A 68 2.66 -1.62 -14.68
C VAL A 68 2.58 -2.57 -13.52
N ASP A 69 3.55 -3.44 -13.32
CA ASP A 69 3.54 -4.37 -12.19
C ASP A 69 4.57 -4.00 -11.13
N GLU A 70 5.11 -2.81 -11.19
CA GLU A 70 6.12 -2.37 -10.25
C GLU A 70 5.49 -1.51 -9.16
N PHE A 71 5.91 -1.71 -7.94
CA PHE A 71 5.41 -0.90 -6.82
C PHE A 71 6.43 -0.88 -5.71
N ASP A 72 6.28 0.09 -4.80
CA ASP A 72 6.98 0.00 -3.53
C ASP A 72 6.14 0.71 -2.49
N PHE A 73 6.58 0.66 -1.26
CA PHE A 73 5.88 1.32 -0.18
C PHE A 73 6.89 1.71 0.89
N SER A 74 6.51 2.66 1.71
CA SER A 74 7.36 3.04 2.84
C SER A 74 6.47 3.54 3.96
N LEU A 75 7.04 3.62 5.15
CA LEU A 75 6.34 4.15 6.29
C LEU A 75 6.84 5.58 6.49
N VAL A 76 5.93 6.53 6.43
CA VAL A 76 6.26 7.94 6.53
C VAL A 76 5.83 8.43 7.88
N GLU A 77 6.72 9.03 8.60
CA GLU A 77 6.40 9.59 9.91
C GLU A 77 6.28 11.11 9.86
#